data_397efb6102e5f5f3b97c3607ad38f782
#
_entry.id   397efb6102e5f5f3b97c3607ad38f782
#
_cell.length_a   1.000
_cell.length_b   1.000
_cell.length_c   1.000
_cell.angle_alpha   90.00
_cell.angle_beta   90.00
_cell.angle_gamma   90.00
#
_symmetry.space_group_name_H-M   'P 1'
#
loop_
_entity.id
_entity.type
_entity.pdbx_description
1 polymer ?
#
loop_
_entity_poly.entity_id
_entity_poly.type
_entity_poly.pdbx_seq_one_letter_code
_entity_poly.pdbx_strand_id
1 'polypeptide(L)'
;MQFVISFLTMATLAPWCGFGSSPTWNFSSPDFGSFLRLTRPVPTPPPPLKELVDPHALIREAATKHGVPAALVKSIMAAESNFIPDVVSPKGAIGLMQLMPETAMEFGADPMDPKQNVDAGVQYLHYLSDRYQKHRNALTRVIAAYNAGPGMVDRYHGIPPFRETRQYVARVLRFLRRFQKEAKGATPVGERHAQRYEAGLTATE
;
A
#
# COMPACT_ATOMS: atom_id res chain seq x y z
N MET A 1 10.19 -2.70 29.38
CA MET A 1 11.63 -2.88 29.18
C MET A 1 11.97 -2.15 27.90
N GLN A 2 12.66 -1.06 28.04
CA GLN A 2 13.15 -0.21 26.97
C GLN A 2 14.52 -0.74 26.54
N PHE A 3 14.70 -1.03 25.26
CA PHE A 3 16.04 -1.21 24.70
C PHE A 3 16.35 -0.01 23.79
N VAL A 4 17.11 0.91 24.37
CA VAL A 4 17.83 1.95 23.66
C VAL A 4 19.17 1.32 23.26
N ILE A 5 19.44 1.19 21.96
CA ILE A 5 20.76 0.85 21.47
C ILE A 5 21.33 2.11 20.80
N SER A 6 22.24 2.73 21.53
CA SER A 6 23.07 3.85 21.10
C SER A 6 24.24 3.29 20.30
N PHE A 7 24.36 3.62 19.01
CA PHE A 7 25.58 3.37 18.25
C PHE A 7 26.39 4.66 18.13
N LEU A 8 27.52 4.63 18.80
CA LEU A 8 28.57 5.63 18.78
C LEU A 8 29.40 5.46 17.51
N THR A 9 29.39 6.42 16.63
CA THR A 9 30.23 6.45 15.43
C THR A 9 31.59 7.06 15.77
N MET A 10 32.64 6.27 15.64
CA MET A 10 34.02 6.74 15.61
C MET A 10 34.41 7.09 14.17
N ALA A 11 34.62 8.37 13.92
CA ALA A 11 35.25 8.86 12.70
C ALA A 11 36.78 8.84 12.88
N THR A 12 37.47 8.04 12.10
CA THR A 12 38.93 8.09 11.97
C THR A 12 39.31 8.91 10.74
N LEU A 13 39.95 10.06 11.00
CA LEU A 13 40.64 10.88 10.01
C LEU A 13 41.97 10.24 9.63
N ALA A 14 42.18 10.03 8.33
CA ALA A 14 43.51 9.76 7.79
C ALA A 14 43.95 10.93 6.90
N PRO A 15 45.17 11.44 7.08
CA PRO A 15 45.69 12.52 6.25
C PRO A 15 46.32 11.95 4.98
N TRP A 16 45.95 12.47 3.84
CA TRP A 16 46.59 12.15 2.57
C TRP A 16 47.55 13.27 2.20
N CYS A 17 48.84 13.02 2.37
CA CYS A 17 49.93 13.76 1.74
C CYS A 17 50.39 13.00 0.53
N GLY A 18 50.36 13.62 -0.62
CA GLY A 18 50.92 13.06 -1.86
C GLY A 18 51.05 14.17 -2.92
N PHE A 19 52.18 14.89 -2.87
CA PHE A 19 52.64 15.79 -3.94
C PHE A 19 52.96 14.95 -5.19
N GLY A 20 52.30 15.21 -6.27
CA GLY A 20 52.59 14.65 -7.59
C GLY A 20 52.40 15.72 -8.66
N SER A 21 53.50 16.08 -9.31
CA SER A 21 53.68 17.08 -10.35
C SER A 21 52.67 17.01 -11.50
N SER A 22 52.13 18.18 -11.83
CA SER A 22 51.23 18.40 -12.96
C SER A 22 51.91 18.17 -14.29
N PRO A 23 51.36 17.38 -15.23
CA PRO A 23 51.80 17.36 -16.62
C PRO A 23 51.30 18.62 -17.31
N THR A 24 52.21 19.41 -17.86
CA THR A 24 51.93 20.53 -18.77
C THR A 24 51.51 20.00 -20.11
N TRP A 25 50.23 20.11 -20.45
CA TRP A 25 49.72 19.82 -21.79
C TRP A 25 49.88 21.04 -22.65
N ASN A 26 50.74 20.90 -23.70
CA ASN A 26 50.97 21.91 -24.71
C ASN A 26 49.89 21.79 -25.79
N PHE A 27 48.87 22.65 -25.75
CA PHE A 27 47.82 22.72 -26.78
C PHE A 27 48.24 23.62 -27.92
N SER A 28 48.98 23.06 -28.89
CA SER A 28 49.18 23.64 -30.18
C SER A 28 48.62 22.71 -31.22
N SER A 29 47.35 22.85 -31.52
CA SER A 29 46.69 22.26 -32.72
C SER A 29 45.58 23.20 -33.16
N PRO A 30 45.64 23.71 -34.38
CA PRO A 30 44.58 24.46 -34.99
C PRO A 30 43.63 23.46 -35.68
N ASP A 31 42.54 23.09 -35.10
CA ASP A 31 41.34 22.60 -35.78
C ASP A 31 40.23 22.15 -34.82
N PHE A 32 39.88 23.00 -33.88
CA PHE A 32 38.71 22.72 -33.02
C PHE A 32 37.41 23.34 -33.57
N GLY A 33 37.43 23.86 -34.83
CA GLY A 33 36.30 24.56 -35.45
C GLY A 33 35.25 23.69 -36.11
N SER A 34 35.47 22.39 -36.29
CA SER A 34 34.59 21.54 -37.12
C SER A 34 33.76 20.49 -36.34
N PHE A 35 33.86 20.39 -35.02
CA PHE A 35 33.17 19.36 -34.22
C PHE A 35 31.99 19.87 -33.40
N LEU A 36 31.55 21.10 -33.61
CA LEU A 36 30.21 21.52 -33.16
C LEU A 36 29.15 21.07 -34.15
N ARG A 37 29.16 19.78 -34.57
CA ARG A 37 27.92 19.15 -34.98
C ARG A 37 27.03 19.15 -33.75
N LEU A 38 26.00 19.98 -33.84
CA LEU A 38 24.82 19.94 -33.00
C LEU A 38 24.31 18.51 -32.88
N THR A 39 24.86 17.72 -31.98
CA THR A 39 24.21 16.53 -31.52
C THR A 39 22.97 17.02 -30.79
N ARG A 40 21.83 17.06 -31.52
CA ARG A 40 20.53 17.22 -30.82
C ARG A 40 20.54 16.22 -29.67
N PRO A 41 20.30 16.65 -28.40
CA PRO A 41 20.16 15.69 -27.33
C PRO A 41 19.10 14.68 -27.78
N VAL A 42 19.48 13.41 -27.83
CA VAL A 42 18.52 12.33 -28.06
C VAL A 42 17.48 12.50 -26.98
N PRO A 43 16.19 12.68 -27.34
CA PRO A 43 15.15 12.79 -26.28
C PRO A 43 15.28 11.55 -25.42
N THR A 44 15.54 11.73 -24.13
CA THR A 44 15.43 10.63 -23.18
C THR A 44 14.05 10.04 -23.37
N PRO A 45 13.91 8.71 -23.57
CA PRO A 45 12.60 8.10 -23.63
C PRO A 45 11.81 8.56 -22.40
N PRO A 46 10.53 8.91 -22.57
CA PRO A 46 9.71 9.26 -21.42
C PRO A 46 9.83 8.13 -20.39
N PRO A 47 9.88 8.45 -19.08
CA PRO A 47 9.90 7.42 -18.05
C PRO A 47 8.76 6.44 -18.34
N PRO A 48 8.99 5.12 -18.19
CA PRO A 48 7.94 4.12 -18.43
C PRO A 48 6.67 4.60 -17.74
N LEU A 49 5.58 4.64 -18.49
CA LEU A 49 4.26 4.99 -17.93
C LEU A 49 4.09 4.08 -16.71
N LYS A 50 4.10 4.67 -15.51
CA LYS A 50 3.86 3.95 -14.29
C LYS A 50 2.56 3.19 -14.51
N GLU A 51 2.65 1.87 -14.57
CA GLU A 51 1.49 1.02 -14.87
C GLU A 51 0.35 1.46 -13.96
N LEU A 52 -0.79 1.82 -14.57
CA LEU A 52 -1.93 2.33 -13.82
C LEU A 52 -2.43 1.19 -12.93
N VAL A 53 -2.02 1.25 -11.67
CA VAL A 53 -2.45 0.27 -10.66
C VAL A 53 -3.95 0.43 -10.43
N ASP A 54 -4.73 -0.61 -10.72
CA ASP A 54 -6.14 -0.68 -10.31
C ASP A 54 -6.25 -1.28 -8.90
N PRO A 55 -6.45 -0.46 -7.85
CA PRO A 55 -6.58 -0.97 -6.51
C PRO A 55 -7.75 -1.95 -6.33
N HIS A 56 -8.81 -1.81 -7.13
CA HIS A 56 -9.96 -2.69 -7.05
C HIS A 56 -9.67 -4.09 -7.62
N ALA A 57 -8.83 -4.17 -8.66
CA ALA A 57 -8.35 -5.46 -9.18
C ALA A 57 -7.48 -6.16 -8.14
N LEU A 58 -6.52 -5.44 -7.52
CA LEU A 58 -5.67 -5.97 -6.47
C LEU A 58 -6.47 -6.47 -5.26
N ILE A 59 -7.50 -5.70 -4.83
CA ILE A 59 -8.40 -6.13 -3.75
C ILE A 59 -9.08 -7.46 -4.09
N ARG A 60 -9.63 -7.61 -5.30
CA ARG A 60 -10.32 -8.84 -5.70
C ARG A 60 -9.38 -10.05 -5.71
N GLU A 61 -8.20 -9.88 -6.30
CA GLU A 61 -7.17 -10.92 -6.38
C GLU A 61 -6.74 -11.38 -4.98
N ALA A 62 -6.28 -10.47 -4.13
CA ALA A 62 -5.79 -10.78 -2.80
C ALA A 62 -6.90 -11.29 -1.86
N ALA A 63 -8.10 -10.72 -1.90
CA ALA A 63 -9.25 -11.17 -1.12
C ALA A 63 -9.61 -12.62 -1.44
N THR A 64 -9.62 -13.00 -2.72
CA THR A 64 -9.89 -14.38 -3.17
C THR A 64 -8.76 -15.31 -2.74
N LYS A 65 -7.51 -14.91 -2.95
CA LYS A 65 -6.33 -15.71 -2.62
C LYS A 65 -6.26 -16.07 -1.14
N HIS A 66 -6.56 -15.11 -0.26
CA HIS A 66 -6.43 -15.29 1.20
C HIS A 66 -7.75 -15.54 1.93
N GLY A 67 -8.88 -15.66 1.21
CA GLY A 67 -10.19 -15.94 1.82
C GLY A 67 -10.73 -14.81 2.72
N VAL A 68 -10.31 -13.56 2.49
CA VAL A 68 -10.79 -12.40 3.25
C VAL A 68 -11.91 -11.71 2.48
N PRO A 69 -13.02 -11.29 3.14
CA PRO A 69 -14.09 -10.59 2.44
C PRO A 69 -13.60 -9.31 1.74
N ALA A 70 -13.78 -9.21 0.42
CA ALA A 70 -13.31 -8.06 -0.38
C ALA A 70 -13.83 -6.71 0.13
N ALA A 71 -15.06 -6.68 0.69
CA ALA A 71 -15.62 -5.48 1.31
C ALA A 71 -14.82 -5.03 2.55
N LEU A 72 -14.25 -5.97 3.33
CA LEU A 72 -13.38 -5.64 4.47
C LEU A 72 -12.04 -5.08 3.98
N VAL A 73 -11.39 -5.76 3.02
CA VAL A 73 -10.14 -5.28 2.40
C VAL A 73 -10.31 -3.87 1.85
N LYS A 74 -11.37 -3.64 1.06
CA LYS A 74 -11.71 -2.32 0.50
C LYS A 74 -11.88 -1.27 1.59
N SER A 75 -12.47 -1.63 2.73
CA SER A 75 -12.74 -0.71 3.84
C SER A 75 -11.48 -0.33 4.60
N ILE A 76 -10.57 -1.27 4.79
CA ILE A 76 -9.23 -1.03 5.36
C ILE A 76 -8.45 -0.12 4.42
N MET A 77 -8.32 -0.47 3.13
CA MET A 77 -7.60 0.34 2.15
C MET A 77 -8.15 1.77 2.04
N ALA A 78 -9.47 1.94 2.06
CA ALA A 78 -10.10 3.27 2.09
C ALA A 78 -9.75 4.07 3.37
N ALA A 79 -9.58 3.39 4.50
CA ALA A 79 -9.22 4.03 5.75
C ALA A 79 -7.72 4.37 5.85
N GLU A 80 -6.86 3.57 5.21
CA GLU A 80 -5.40 3.70 5.25
C GLU A 80 -4.88 4.74 4.25
N SER A 81 -5.17 4.56 2.98
CA SER A 81 -4.57 5.34 1.89
C SER A 81 -5.59 6.10 1.03
N ASN A 82 -6.90 5.88 1.24
CA ASN A 82 -7.93 6.31 0.29
C ASN A 82 -7.63 5.85 -1.15
N PHE A 83 -7.11 4.64 -1.31
CA PHE A 83 -6.71 4.02 -2.58
C PHE A 83 -5.52 4.67 -3.28
N ILE A 84 -4.71 5.49 -2.59
CA ILE A 84 -3.51 6.12 -3.17
C ILE A 84 -2.31 5.21 -2.94
N PRO A 85 -1.62 4.72 -4.00
CA PRO A 85 -0.59 3.69 -3.87
C PRO A 85 0.73 4.17 -3.26
N ASP A 86 1.08 5.44 -3.39
CA ASP A 86 2.40 5.98 -3.05
C ASP A 86 2.42 6.74 -1.72
N VAL A 87 1.41 6.54 -0.86
CA VAL A 87 1.33 7.24 0.44
C VAL A 87 2.33 6.65 1.42
N VAL A 88 3.12 7.53 2.03
CA VAL A 88 3.97 7.20 3.18
C VAL A 88 3.51 8.04 4.36
N SER A 89 3.17 7.40 5.49
CA SER A 89 2.75 8.10 6.69
C SER A 89 3.93 8.69 7.46
N PRO A 90 3.71 9.68 8.34
CA PRO A 90 4.76 10.21 9.22
C PRO A 90 5.38 9.16 10.14
N LYS A 91 4.70 8.04 10.38
CA LYS A 91 5.18 6.91 11.18
C LYS A 91 5.94 5.87 10.34
N GLY A 92 6.06 6.07 9.02
CA GLY A 92 6.76 5.15 8.11
C GLY A 92 5.90 4.03 7.53
N ALA A 93 4.58 4.04 7.73
CA ALA A 93 3.69 3.10 7.06
C ALA A 93 3.56 3.44 5.56
N ILE A 94 3.54 2.44 4.70
CA ILE A 94 3.74 2.57 3.25
C ILE A 94 2.57 1.96 2.48
N GLY A 95 2.17 2.65 1.41
CA GLY A 95 1.37 2.13 0.31
C GLY A 95 -0.13 2.01 0.58
N LEU A 96 -0.81 1.25 -0.29
CA LEU A 96 -2.27 1.09 -0.31
C LEU A 96 -2.85 0.60 1.03
N MET A 97 -2.17 -0.35 1.67
CA MET A 97 -2.59 -0.97 2.93
C MET A 97 -1.84 -0.41 4.15
N GLN A 98 -0.98 0.62 3.96
CA GLN A 98 -0.20 1.28 5.00
C GLN A 98 0.53 0.28 5.91
N LEU A 99 1.33 -0.59 5.29
CA LEU A 99 2.13 -1.54 6.05
C LEU A 99 3.36 -0.88 6.64
N MET A 100 3.65 -1.20 7.89
CA MET A 100 4.97 -0.92 8.45
C MET A 100 6.02 -1.82 7.77
N PRO A 101 7.25 -1.32 7.52
CA PRO A 101 8.30 -2.10 6.87
C PRO A 101 8.54 -3.46 7.53
N GLU A 102 8.51 -3.51 8.86
CA GLU A 102 8.68 -4.74 9.62
C GLU A 102 7.55 -5.74 9.33
N THR A 103 6.30 -5.27 9.26
CA THR A 103 5.16 -6.12 8.93
C THR A 103 5.26 -6.63 7.48
N ALA A 104 5.64 -5.77 6.52
CA ALA A 104 5.83 -6.19 5.14
C ALA A 104 6.93 -7.28 5.04
N MET A 105 8.01 -7.12 5.78
CA MET A 105 9.13 -8.07 5.82
C MET A 105 8.70 -9.44 6.39
N GLU A 106 7.85 -9.47 7.43
CA GLU A 106 7.29 -10.71 7.99
C GLU A 106 6.53 -11.54 6.95
N PHE A 107 5.93 -10.87 5.94
CA PHE A 107 5.22 -11.51 4.84
C PHE A 107 6.05 -11.60 3.54
N GLY A 108 7.34 -11.27 3.59
CA GLY A 108 8.26 -11.36 2.45
C GLY A 108 7.90 -10.41 1.29
N ALA A 109 7.32 -9.25 1.59
CA ALA A 109 6.82 -8.29 0.61
C ALA A 109 7.64 -7.00 0.59
N ASP A 110 7.80 -6.43 -0.61
CA ASP A 110 8.22 -5.04 -0.77
C ASP A 110 7.00 -4.11 -0.58
N PRO A 111 6.97 -3.29 0.50
CA PRO A 111 5.83 -2.40 0.74
C PRO A 111 5.69 -1.28 -0.30
N MET A 112 6.74 -1.01 -1.08
CA MET A 112 6.70 -0.02 -2.16
C MET A 112 6.07 -0.56 -3.45
N ASP A 113 6.00 -1.88 -3.61
CA ASP A 113 5.28 -2.52 -4.71
C ASP A 113 3.78 -2.62 -4.36
N PRO A 114 2.88 -1.96 -5.11
CA PRO A 114 1.46 -1.93 -4.76
C PRO A 114 0.80 -3.32 -4.69
N LYS A 115 1.22 -4.26 -5.55
CA LYS A 115 0.66 -5.61 -5.58
C LYS A 115 1.11 -6.40 -4.35
N GLN A 116 2.39 -6.36 -4.02
CA GLN A 116 2.95 -7.03 -2.85
C GLN A 116 2.41 -6.40 -1.56
N ASN A 117 2.27 -5.06 -1.53
CA ASN A 117 1.68 -4.34 -0.40
C ASN A 117 0.25 -4.80 -0.10
N VAL A 118 -0.59 -4.91 -1.14
CA VAL A 118 -1.98 -5.38 -0.96
C VAL A 118 -2.01 -6.86 -0.57
N ASP A 119 -1.22 -7.71 -1.22
CA ASP A 119 -1.16 -9.14 -0.91
C ASP A 119 -0.75 -9.38 0.55
N ALA A 120 0.34 -8.77 1.01
CA ALA A 120 0.82 -8.87 2.40
C ALA A 120 -0.19 -8.29 3.41
N GLY A 121 -0.80 -7.14 3.10
CA GLY A 121 -1.81 -6.54 3.97
C GLY A 121 -3.05 -7.41 4.14
N VAL A 122 -3.48 -8.09 3.07
CA VAL A 122 -4.61 -9.03 3.13
C VAL A 122 -4.22 -10.33 3.83
N GLN A 123 -3.01 -10.82 3.64
CA GLN A 123 -2.48 -11.96 4.39
C GLN A 123 -2.41 -11.66 5.90
N TYR A 124 -1.99 -10.45 6.27
CA TYR A 124 -2.03 -10.00 7.67
C TYR A 124 -3.46 -9.92 8.21
N LEU A 125 -4.43 -9.44 7.42
CA LEU A 125 -5.85 -9.47 7.80
C LEU A 125 -6.38 -10.89 8.00
N HIS A 126 -5.96 -11.84 7.17
CA HIS A 126 -6.29 -13.25 7.33
C HIS A 126 -5.75 -13.78 8.66
N TYR A 127 -4.46 -13.57 8.95
CA TYR A 127 -3.84 -13.94 10.22
C TYR A 127 -4.59 -13.38 11.43
N LEU A 128 -4.96 -12.09 11.40
CA LEU A 128 -5.73 -11.48 12.48
C LEU A 128 -7.14 -12.05 12.59
N SER A 129 -7.77 -12.39 11.47
CA SER A 129 -9.10 -13.01 11.43
C SER A 129 -9.08 -14.38 12.11
N ASP A 130 -8.09 -15.21 11.81
CA ASP A 130 -7.91 -16.51 12.44
C ASP A 130 -7.64 -16.39 13.94
N ARG A 131 -6.79 -15.43 14.32
CA ARG A 131 -6.48 -15.17 15.74
C ARG A 131 -7.72 -14.84 16.56
N TYR A 132 -8.64 -14.05 16.01
CA TYR A 132 -9.78 -13.54 16.77
C TYR A 132 -11.11 -14.21 16.43
N GLN A 133 -11.18 -15.22 15.54
CA GLN A 133 -12.42 -15.85 15.06
C GLN A 133 -13.35 -16.37 16.18
N LYS A 134 -12.78 -16.84 17.31
CA LYS A 134 -13.56 -17.39 18.43
C LYS A 134 -14.12 -16.32 19.38
N HIS A 135 -13.77 -15.06 19.16
CA HIS A 135 -14.23 -13.98 20.03
C HIS A 135 -15.57 -13.40 19.56
N ARG A 136 -16.47 -13.11 20.49
CA ARG A 136 -17.79 -12.52 20.19
C ARG A 136 -17.69 -11.24 19.36
N ASN A 137 -16.63 -10.45 19.53
CA ASN A 137 -16.37 -9.19 18.82
C ASN A 137 -15.20 -9.34 17.84
N ALA A 138 -15.12 -10.47 17.13
CA ALA A 138 -14.00 -10.81 16.23
C ALA A 138 -13.67 -9.67 15.27
N LEU A 139 -14.65 -9.19 14.50
CA LEU A 139 -14.45 -8.15 13.49
C LEU A 139 -13.83 -6.87 14.06
N THR A 140 -14.33 -6.37 15.19
CA THR A 140 -13.80 -5.13 15.78
C THR A 140 -12.41 -5.33 16.36
N ARG A 141 -12.08 -6.55 16.86
CA ARG A 141 -10.73 -6.90 17.29
C ARG A 141 -9.75 -6.96 16.12
N VAL A 142 -10.15 -7.58 15.01
CA VAL A 142 -9.35 -7.62 13.76
C VAL A 142 -9.02 -6.21 13.29
N ILE A 143 -10.02 -5.34 13.18
CA ILE A 143 -9.82 -3.96 12.74
C ILE A 143 -8.93 -3.19 13.72
N ALA A 144 -9.15 -3.34 15.03
CA ALA A 144 -8.32 -2.69 16.05
C ALA A 144 -6.88 -3.20 16.03
N ALA A 145 -6.69 -4.51 15.85
CA ALA A 145 -5.37 -5.14 15.79
C ALA A 145 -4.58 -4.75 14.54
N TYR A 146 -5.27 -4.54 13.42
CA TYR A 146 -4.63 -4.03 12.22
C TYR A 146 -3.95 -2.68 12.47
N ASN A 147 -4.62 -1.77 13.18
CA ASN A 147 -4.11 -0.42 13.47
C ASN A 147 -3.16 -0.37 14.67
N ALA A 148 -3.49 -1.06 15.78
CA ALA A 148 -2.76 -0.95 17.04
C ALA A 148 -1.83 -2.12 17.34
N GLY A 149 -1.83 -3.14 16.50
CA GLY A 149 -1.15 -4.41 16.73
C GLY A 149 -1.95 -5.37 17.63
N PRO A 150 -1.80 -6.69 17.42
CA PRO A 150 -2.53 -7.71 18.17
C PRO A 150 -2.18 -7.69 19.66
N GLY A 151 -0.93 -7.41 20.03
CA GLY A 151 -0.50 -7.35 21.43
C GLY A 151 -1.27 -6.32 22.26
N MET A 152 -1.67 -5.18 21.67
CA MET A 152 -2.48 -4.17 22.36
C MET A 152 -3.93 -4.62 22.51
N VAL A 153 -4.48 -5.27 21.48
CA VAL A 153 -5.85 -5.82 21.55
C VAL A 153 -5.96 -6.93 22.57
N ASP A 154 -4.95 -7.77 22.70
CA ASP A 154 -4.89 -8.83 23.71
C ASP A 154 -4.75 -8.25 25.11
N ARG A 155 -3.84 -7.29 25.31
CA ARG A 155 -3.62 -6.61 26.58
C ARG A 155 -4.89 -5.96 27.12
N TYR A 156 -5.68 -5.32 26.26
CA TYR A 156 -6.92 -4.64 26.64
C TYR A 156 -8.17 -5.50 26.47
N HIS A 157 -8.02 -6.77 26.09
CA HIS A 157 -9.11 -7.71 25.83
C HIS A 157 -10.19 -7.17 24.88
N GLY A 158 -9.78 -6.28 23.95
CA GLY A 158 -10.67 -5.61 23.00
C GLY A 158 -10.03 -4.39 22.36
N ILE A 159 -10.85 -3.42 21.96
CA ILE A 159 -10.35 -2.18 21.36
C ILE A 159 -9.58 -1.38 22.45
N PRO A 160 -8.29 -1.09 22.23
CA PRO A 160 -7.51 -0.30 23.18
C PRO A 160 -8.12 1.10 23.40
N PRO A 161 -7.90 1.74 24.56
CA PRO A 161 -8.45 3.06 24.89
C PRO A 161 -7.78 4.21 24.15
N PHE A 162 -7.07 3.93 23.04
CA PHE A 162 -6.42 4.94 22.22
C PHE A 162 -7.43 5.65 21.31
N ARG A 163 -7.43 6.97 21.35
CA ARG A 163 -8.34 7.80 20.52
C ARG A 163 -8.19 7.47 19.04
N GLU A 164 -6.95 7.33 18.56
CA GLU A 164 -6.64 6.99 17.17
C GLU A 164 -7.29 5.66 16.76
N THR A 165 -7.06 4.60 17.55
CA THR A 165 -7.60 3.26 17.24
C THR A 165 -9.13 3.21 17.28
N ARG A 166 -9.75 3.88 18.25
CA ARG A 166 -11.22 3.95 18.33
C ARG A 166 -11.82 4.66 17.12
N GLN A 167 -11.21 5.77 16.68
CA GLN A 167 -11.63 6.49 15.49
C GLN A 167 -11.40 5.68 14.22
N TYR A 168 -10.29 4.95 14.15
CA TYR A 168 -9.98 4.05 13.06
C TYR A 168 -11.04 2.96 12.91
N VAL A 169 -11.34 2.23 13.99
CA VAL A 169 -12.38 1.18 14.00
C VAL A 169 -13.73 1.74 13.53
N ALA A 170 -14.14 2.91 14.05
CA ALA A 170 -15.39 3.54 13.65
C ALA A 170 -15.40 3.92 12.16
N ARG A 171 -14.27 4.40 11.63
CA ARG A 171 -14.09 4.76 10.21
C ARG A 171 -14.20 3.54 9.31
N VAL A 172 -13.47 2.46 9.62
CA VAL A 172 -13.51 1.21 8.85
C VAL A 172 -14.91 0.59 8.85
N LEU A 173 -15.57 0.51 10.00
CA LEU A 173 -16.94 -0.02 10.09
C LEU A 173 -17.95 0.82 9.29
N ARG A 174 -17.75 2.13 9.18
CA ARG A 174 -18.59 3.00 8.33
C ARG A 174 -18.38 2.69 6.85
N PHE A 175 -17.12 2.54 6.40
CA PHE A 175 -16.81 2.13 5.03
C PHE A 175 -17.38 0.74 4.72
N LEU A 176 -17.22 -0.21 5.65
CA LEU A 176 -17.71 -1.57 5.47
C LEU A 176 -19.22 -1.61 5.23
N ARG A 177 -20.00 -0.89 6.06
CA ARG A 177 -21.45 -0.78 5.86
C ARG A 177 -21.81 -0.17 4.51
N ARG A 178 -21.07 0.86 4.08
CA ARG A 178 -21.27 1.50 2.77
C ARG A 178 -21.00 0.51 1.63
N PHE A 179 -19.84 -0.13 1.60
CA PHE A 179 -19.44 -1.03 0.52
C PHE A 179 -20.30 -2.31 0.47
N GLN A 180 -20.75 -2.82 1.61
CA GLN A 180 -21.70 -3.92 1.66
C GLN A 180 -23.07 -3.54 1.07
N LYS A 181 -23.54 -2.30 1.32
CA LYS A 181 -24.79 -1.80 0.74
C LYS A 181 -24.66 -1.61 -0.77
N GLU A 182 -23.55 -1.05 -1.23
CA GLU A 182 -23.24 -0.89 -2.66
C GLU A 182 -23.23 -2.25 -3.38
N ALA A 183 -22.59 -3.27 -2.81
CA ALA A 183 -22.55 -4.61 -3.37
C ALA A 183 -23.93 -5.27 -3.45
N LYS A 184 -24.80 -5.06 -2.45
CA LYS A 184 -26.18 -5.58 -2.46
C LYS A 184 -27.10 -4.82 -3.43
N GLY A 185 -26.82 -3.53 -3.69
CA GLY A 185 -27.59 -2.70 -4.63
C GLY A 185 -27.14 -2.82 -6.08
N ALA A 186 -25.98 -3.42 -6.31
CA ALA A 186 -25.45 -3.72 -7.63
C ALA A 186 -26.05 -5.05 -8.16
N THR A 187 -27.37 -5.09 -8.34
CA THR A 187 -27.99 -6.14 -9.16
C THR A 187 -27.39 -6.02 -10.57
N PRO A 188 -26.94 -7.11 -11.21
CA PRO A 188 -26.37 -7.04 -12.55
C PRO A 188 -27.33 -6.31 -13.49
N VAL A 189 -26.81 -5.32 -14.23
CA VAL A 189 -27.61 -4.50 -15.16
C VAL A 189 -28.34 -5.39 -16.18
N GLY A 190 -27.80 -6.59 -16.48
CA GLY A 190 -28.41 -7.58 -17.34
C GLY A 190 -29.75 -8.16 -16.83
N GLU A 191 -29.88 -8.44 -15.54
CA GLU A 191 -31.14 -8.99 -15.00
C GLU A 191 -32.26 -7.96 -14.96
N ARG A 192 -31.96 -6.69 -14.75
CA ARG A 192 -32.98 -5.61 -14.80
C ARG A 192 -33.49 -5.36 -16.21
N HIS A 193 -32.68 -5.56 -17.25
CA HIS A 193 -33.12 -5.49 -18.64
C HIS A 193 -33.94 -6.70 -19.03
N ALA A 194 -33.55 -7.92 -18.64
CA ALA A 194 -34.30 -9.14 -18.89
C ALA A 194 -35.72 -9.09 -18.26
N GLN A 195 -35.84 -8.71 -17.00
CA GLN A 195 -37.11 -8.56 -16.31
C GLN A 195 -38.03 -7.48 -16.93
N ARG A 196 -37.47 -6.40 -17.48
CA ARG A 196 -38.25 -5.39 -18.22
C ARG A 196 -38.75 -5.93 -19.59
N TYR A 197 -37.93 -6.75 -20.26
CA TYR A 197 -38.33 -7.36 -21.53
C TYR A 197 -39.43 -8.40 -21.33
N GLU A 198 -39.36 -9.24 -20.31
CA GLU A 198 -40.39 -10.23 -19.98
C GLU A 198 -41.70 -9.58 -19.52
N ALA A 199 -41.63 -8.53 -18.69
CA ALA A 199 -42.82 -7.79 -18.27
C ALA A 199 -43.51 -7.02 -19.42
N GLY A 200 -42.80 -6.68 -20.49
CA GLY A 200 -43.35 -6.04 -21.69
C GLY A 200 -44.04 -6.98 -22.64
N LEU A 201 -43.67 -8.26 -22.62
CA LEU A 201 -44.28 -9.30 -23.49
C LEU A 201 -45.61 -9.85 -22.96
N THR A 202 -45.84 -9.76 -21.64
CA THR A 202 -47.11 -10.23 -21.01
C THR A 202 -48.19 -9.18 -20.95
N ALA A 203 -47.95 -7.96 -21.42
CA ALA A 203 -48.92 -6.86 -21.42
C ALA A 203 -49.63 -6.66 -22.77
N THR A 204 -49.48 -7.59 -23.75
CA THR A 204 -50.01 -7.46 -25.11
C THR A 204 -50.92 -8.66 -25.52
N GLU A 205 -51.47 -9.41 -24.56
CA GLU A 205 -52.56 -10.36 -24.79
C GLU A 205 -53.90 -9.91 -24.24
#